data_e09b37dc8fd33cb9ba3e50f97dbfafaf
#
_entry.id   e09b37dc8fd33cb9ba3e50f97dbfafaf
#
_cell.length_a   1.000
_cell.length_b   1.000
_cell.length_c   1.000
_cell.angle_alpha   90.00
_cell.angle_beta   90.00
_cell.angle_gamma   90.00
#
_symmetry.space_group_name_H-M   'P 1'
#
loop_
_entity.id
_entity.type
_entity.pdbx_description
1 polymer ?
#
loop_
_entity_poly.entity_id
_entity_poly.type
_entity_poly.pdbx_seq_one_letter_code
_entity_poly.pdbx_strand_id
1 'polypeptide(L)'
;ASLALGSRPVPLAVTLDALQAVDPHDDRHLVVRELRLPRTLVALLAGAALGVAGALMQALTRNPLAEPGLLGINAGAALAVIVGVALFDLASMGQYLGCAFLGAGLAGIAVFLLGQARETGTNPVRLVLAGAGLSVMLASLTGIIVLNAPPEVFDRFRHWAAGSLSGSGFALLGWPGLAIGAGLAAAFALAARLNALALGQEIGR
;
A
#
# COMPACT_ATOMS: atom_id res chain seq x y z
N ALA A 1 -13.98 5.81 -18.16
CA ALA A 1 -15.09 5.07 -17.55
C ALA A 1 -15.29 5.48 -16.09
N SER A 2 -14.27 5.39 -15.22
CA SER A 2 -14.37 5.68 -13.77
C SER A 2 -14.90 7.09 -13.42
N LEU A 3 -14.61 8.10 -14.23
CA LEU A 3 -15.07 9.47 -14.00
C LEU A 3 -16.53 9.69 -14.42
N ALA A 4 -17.03 8.97 -15.44
CA ALA A 4 -18.38 9.11 -15.95
C ALA A 4 -19.37 8.14 -15.29
N LEU A 5 -18.93 6.90 -14.98
CA LEU A 5 -19.76 5.84 -14.40
C LEU A 5 -19.64 5.82 -12.88
N GLY A 6 -20.77 5.64 -12.20
CA GLY A 6 -20.86 5.57 -10.75
C GLY A 6 -22.32 5.51 -10.30
N SER A 7 -22.59 5.64 -9.00
CA SER A 7 -23.96 5.67 -8.44
C SER A 7 -24.87 6.73 -9.06
N ARG A 8 -24.27 7.83 -9.53
CA ARG A 8 -24.93 8.85 -10.36
C ARG A 8 -24.20 8.93 -11.69
N PRO A 9 -24.75 8.48 -12.83
CA PRO A 9 -24.11 8.60 -14.12
C PRO A 9 -24.00 10.08 -14.51
N VAL A 10 -22.80 10.50 -14.94
CA VAL A 10 -22.54 11.86 -15.44
C VAL A 10 -22.23 11.73 -16.93
N PRO A 11 -22.94 12.48 -17.80
CA PRO A 11 -22.67 12.48 -19.24
C PRO A 11 -21.19 12.81 -19.52
N LEU A 12 -20.62 12.16 -20.57
CA LEU A 12 -19.21 12.34 -20.89
C LEU A 12 -18.85 13.79 -21.21
N ALA A 13 -19.76 14.53 -21.86
CA ALA A 13 -19.57 15.95 -22.13
C ALA A 13 -19.40 16.75 -20.84
N VAL A 14 -20.30 16.56 -19.87
CA VAL A 14 -20.23 17.24 -18.54
C VAL A 14 -18.97 16.83 -17.80
N THR A 15 -18.54 15.55 -17.92
CA THR A 15 -17.29 15.06 -17.32
C THR A 15 -16.07 15.77 -17.90
N LEU A 16 -16.03 15.99 -19.22
CA LEU A 16 -14.93 16.69 -19.89
C LEU A 16 -14.95 18.19 -19.54
N ASP A 17 -16.13 18.82 -19.50
CA ASP A 17 -16.28 20.21 -19.08
C ASP A 17 -15.80 20.40 -17.63
N ALA A 18 -16.17 19.51 -16.71
CA ALA A 18 -15.71 19.54 -15.32
C ALA A 18 -14.18 19.44 -15.17
N LEU A 19 -13.48 18.79 -16.12
CA LEU A 19 -12.02 18.69 -16.11
C LEU A 19 -11.34 19.95 -16.67
N GLN A 20 -12.00 20.66 -17.60
CA GLN A 20 -11.45 21.85 -18.26
C GLN A 20 -11.83 23.14 -17.52
N ALA A 21 -13.09 23.31 -17.20
CA ALA A 21 -13.63 24.51 -16.55
C ALA A 21 -14.63 24.07 -15.46
N VAL A 22 -14.29 24.33 -14.20
CA VAL A 22 -15.17 23.99 -13.08
C VAL A 22 -16.23 25.05 -12.93
N ASP A 23 -17.51 24.66 -13.02
CA ASP A 23 -18.61 25.44 -12.53
C ASP A 23 -18.90 25.07 -11.07
N PRO A 24 -18.64 25.97 -10.10
CA PRO A 24 -18.88 25.69 -8.68
C PRO A 24 -20.37 25.53 -8.34
N HIS A 25 -21.26 25.93 -9.24
CA HIS A 25 -22.73 25.85 -9.06
C HIS A 25 -23.33 24.58 -9.66
N ASP A 26 -22.55 23.78 -10.44
CA ASP A 26 -23.02 22.51 -10.94
C ASP A 26 -22.48 21.35 -10.04
N ASP A 27 -23.39 20.74 -9.26
CA ASP A 27 -23.07 19.59 -8.40
C ASP A 27 -22.37 18.45 -9.14
N ARG A 28 -22.63 18.28 -10.44
CA ARG A 28 -22.01 17.23 -11.25
C ARG A 28 -20.52 17.50 -11.47
N HIS A 29 -20.12 18.76 -11.65
CA HIS A 29 -18.73 19.19 -11.75
C HIS A 29 -18.00 18.95 -10.44
N LEU A 30 -18.62 19.28 -9.30
CA LEU A 30 -18.05 19.03 -7.98
C LEU A 30 -17.86 17.52 -7.72
N VAL A 31 -18.87 16.70 -8.05
CA VAL A 31 -18.77 15.23 -7.92
C VAL A 31 -17.64 14.67 -8.76
N VAL A 32 -17.44 15.13 -9.99
CA VAL A 32 -16.35 14.66 -10.85
C VAL A 32 -15.00 15.06 -10.27
N ARG A 33 -14.83 16.33 -9.90
CA ARG A 33 -13.54 16.90 -9.52
C ARG A 33 -13.12 16.59 -8.11
N GLU A 34 -14.04 16.68 -7.13
CA GLU A 34 -13.70 16.54 -5.72
C GLU A 34 -13.80 15.09 -5.22
N LEU A 35 -14.62 14.25 -5.86
CA LEU A 35 -14.83 12.88 -5.41
C LEU A 35 -14.23 11.83 -6.38
N ARG A 36 -14.54 11.95 -7.68
CA ARG A 36 -14.17 10.89 -8.64
C ARG A 36 -12.73 10.99 -9.12
N LEU A 37 -12.27 12.20 -9.40
CA LEU A 37 -10.91 12.43 -9.88
C LEU A 37 -9.86 11.99 -8.86
N PRO A 38 -9.88 12.47 -7.60
CA PRO A 38 -8.90 12.01 -6.60
C PRO A 38 -8.96 10.51 -6.37
N ARG A 39 -10.15 9.93 -6.26
CA ARG A 39 -10.34 8.48 -6.10
C ARG A 39 -9.72 7.70 -7.26
N THR A 40 -9.92 8.13 -8.49
CA THR A 40 -9.36 7.48 -9.67
C THR A 40 -7.83 7.57 -9.68
N LEU A 41 -7.27 8.72 -9.33
CA LEU A 41 -5.83 8.90 -9.25
C LEU A 41 -5.21 8.04 -8.15
N VAL A 42 -5.82 7.99 -6.97
CA VAL A 42 -5.37 7.10 -5.87
C VAL A 42 -5.44 5.64 -6.29
N ALA A 43 -6.52 5.22 -6.96
CA ALA A 43 -6.66 3.85 -7.46
C ALA A 43 -5.58 3.48 -8.48
N LEU A 44 -5.25 4.39 -9.40
CA LEU A 44 -4.18 4.18 -10.39
C LEU A 44 -2.81 4.08 -9.72
N LEU A 45 -2.50 4.98 -8.77
CA LEU A 45 -1.24 4.94 -8.03
C LEU A 45 -1.10 3.68 -7.19
N ALA A 46 -2.17 3.30 -6.46
CA ALA A 46 -2.16 2.09 -5.65
C ALA A 46 -2.01 0.83 -6.52
N GLY A 47 -2.74 0.78 -7.65
CA GLY A 47 -2.63 -0.34 -8.58
C GLY A 47 -1.25 -0.45 -9.22
N ALA A 48 -0.65 0.67 -9.61
CA ALA A 48 0.72 0.70 -10.14
C ALA A 48 1.74 0.24 -9.08
N ALA A 49 1.61 0.73 -7.83
CA ALA A 49 2.47 0.33 -6.73
C ALA A 49 2.38 -1.17 -6.43
N LEU A 50 1.15 -1.71 -6.35
CA LEU A 50 0.93 -3.14 -6.11
C LEU A 50 1.45 -4.00 -7.27
N GLY A 51 1.25 -3.57 -8.52
CA GLY A 51 1.75 -4.29 -9.70
C GLY A 51 3.28 -4.36 -9.71
N VAL A 52 3.95 -3.23 -9.46
CA VAL A 52 5.42 -3.20 -9.38
C VAL A 52 5.93 -3.98 -8.18
N ALA A 53 5.31 -3.85 -7.00
CA ALA A 53 5.68 -4.63 -5.82
C ALA A 53 5.54 -6.13 -6.07
N GLY A 54 4.46 -6.58 -6.74
CA GLY A 54 4.29 -7.97 -7.15
C GLY A 54 5.40 -8.44 -8.08
N ALA A 55 5.72 -7.67 -9.12
CA ALA A 55 6.79 -7.99 -10.05
C ALA A 55 8.16 -8.10 -9.36
N LEU A 56 8.45 -7.18 -8.42
CA LEU A 56 9.67 -7.23 -7.60
C LEU A 56 9.75 -8.50 -6.75
N MET A 57 8.64 -8.89 -6.12
CA MET A 57 8.59 -10.10 -5.32
C MET A 57 8.79 -11.36 -6.15
N GLN A 58 8.16 -11.44 -7.33
CA GLN A 58 8.31 -12.55 -8.26
C GLN A 58 9.75 -12.65 -8.76
N ALA A 59 10.38 -11.54 -9.10
CA ALA A 59 11.79 -11.50 -9.51
C ALA A 59 12.73 -11.92 -8.38
N LEU A 60 12.54 -11.38 -7.17
CA LEU A 60 13.39 -11.67 -6.00
C LEU A 60 13.32 -13.13 -5.57
N THR A 61 12.11 -13.70 -5.56
CA THR A 61 11.86 -15.08 -5.11
C THR A 61 11.97 -16.10 -6.23
N ARG A 62 12.10 -15.64 -7.47
CA ARG A 62 12.03 -16.48 -8.69
C ARG A 62 10.80 -17.39 -8.71
N ASN A 63 9.71 -16.88 -8.19
CA ASN A 63 8.44 -17.58 -8.09
C ASN A 63 7.32 -16.71 -8.64
N PRO A 64 6.64 -17.10 -9.74
CA PRO A 64 5.56 -16.33 -10.34
C PRO A 64 4.31 -16.23 -9.45
N LEU A 65 4.21 -17.02 -8.39
CA LEU A 65 3.10 -16.99 -7.43
C LEU A 65 3.41 -16.13 -6.20
N ALA A 66 4.59 -15.51 -6.13
CA ALA A 66 4.95 -14.68 -4.98
C ALA A 66 4.18 -13.37 -4.98
N GLU A 67 3.79 -12.93 -3.80
CA GLU A 67 3.09 -11.68 -3.54
C GLU A 67 3.84 -10.81 -2.51
N PRO A 68 3.63 -9.50 -2.47
CA PRO A 68 4.32 -8.60 -1.54
C PRO A 68 4.05 -8.90 -0.07
N GLY A 69 2.88 -9.48 0.26
CA GLY A 69 2.50 -9.83 1.63
C GLY A 69 3.39 -10.88 2.29
N LEU A 70 4.08 -11.72 1.51
CA LEU A 70 4.97 -12.78 2.02
C LEU A 70 6.11 -12.26 2.90
N LEU A 71 6.49 -10.99 2.77
CA LEU A 71 7.54 -10.38 3.58
C LEU A 71 7.03 -9.77 4.91
N GLY A 72 5.81 -10.05 5.33
CA GLY A 72 5.27 -9.52 6.58
C GLY A 72 4.96 -8.03 6.59
N ILE A 73 5.12 -7.35 5.48
CA ILE A 73 4.91 -5.90 5.33
C ILE A 73 3.48 -5.51 5.73
N ASN A 74 2.49 -6.28 5.28
CA ASN A 74 1.08 -6.05 5.60
C ASN A 74 0.79 -6.25 7.10
N ALA A 75 1.41 -7.27 7.72
CA ALA A 75 1.25 -7.52 9.16
C ALA A 75 1.90 -6.40 9.99
N GLY A 76 3.05 -5.88 9.55
CA GLY A 76 3.69 -4.72 10.17
C GLY A 76 2.85 -3.45 10.08
N ALA A 77 2.27 -3.19 8.91
CA ALA A 77 1.34 -2.08 8.73
C ALA A 77 0.12 -2.20 9.66
N ALA A 78 -0.49 -3.39 9.70
CA ALA A 78 -1.66 -3.66 10.53
C ALA A 78 -1.38 -3.47 12.03
N LEU A 79 -0.27 -4.01 12.52
CA LEU A 79 0.14 -3.82 13.92
C LEU A 79 0.38 -2.34 14.24
N ALA A 80 1.08 -1.60 13.39
CA ALA A 80 1.35 -0.20 13.63
C ALA A 80 0.07 0.64 13.64
N VAL A 81 -0.89 0.34 12.78
CA VAL A 81 -2.18 1.04 12.75
C VAL A 81 -3.00 0.75 14.00
N ILE A 82 -3.13 -0.53 14.41
CA ILE A 82 -3.91 -0.86 15.61
C ILE A 82 -3.27 -0.27 16.89
N VAL A 83 -1.96 -0.27 16.99
CA VAL A 83 -1.22 0.40 18.07
C VAL A 83 -1.47 1.91 18.05
N GLY A 84 -1.42 2.53 16.86
CA GLY A 84 -1.71 3.94 16.67
C GLY A 84 -3.13 4.32 17.11
N VAL A 85 -4.12 3.52 16.74
CA VAL A 85 -5.52 3.72 17.16
C VAL A 85 -5.69 3.50 18.65
N ALA A 86 -5.10 2.44 19.21
CA ALA A 86 -5.30 2.05 20.60
C ALA A 86 -4.59 2.97 21.61
N LEU A 87 -3.38 3.45 21.29
CA LEU A 87 -2.56 4.23 22.22
C LEU A 87 -2.59 5.73 21.97
N PHE A 88 -2.83 6.17 20.74
CA PHE A 88 -2.78 7.58 20.34
C PHE A 88 -4.11 8.12 19.82
N ASP A 89 -5.18 7.31 19.90
CA ASP A 89 -6.55 7.68 19.45
C ASP A 89 -6.58 8.26 18.02
N LEU A 90 -5.76 7.69 17.14
CA LEU A 90 -5.69 8.16 15.77
C LEU A 90 -7.06 7.97 15.09
N ALA A 91 -7.49 8.96 14.30
CA ALA A 91 -8.81 8.97 13.69
C ALA A 91 -8.81 9.36 12.19
N SER A 92 -7.71 9.91 11.67
CA SER A 92 -7.63 10.36 10.29
C SER A 92 -6.92 9.36 9.38
N MET A 93 -7.35 9.29 8.10
CA MET A 93 -6.73 8.42 7.10
C MET A 93 -5.23 8.74 6.90
N GLY A 94 -4.84 10.02 6.97
CA GLY A 94 -3.43 10.41 6.85
C GLY A 94 -2.57 9.87 7.98
N GLN A 95 -3.08 9.84 9.22
CA GLN A 95 -2.40 9.26 10.37
C GLN A 95 -2.29 7.74 10.25
N TYR A 96 -3.36 7.06 9.80
CA TYR A 96 -3.32 5.61 9.53
C TYR A 96 -2.27 5.27 8.48
N LEU A 97 -2.20 6.04 7.39
CA LEU A 97 -1.18 5.83 6.36
C LEU A 97 0.23 6.02 6.90
N GLY A 98 0.46 7.06 7.73
CA GLY A 98 1.75 7.28 8.39
C GLY A 98 2.18 6.07 9.22
N CYS A 99 1.29 5.57 10.09
CA CYS A 99 1.55 4.36 10.87
C CYS A 99 1.76 3.13 9.98
N ALA A 100 0.93 2.95 8.95
CA ALA A 100 1.04 1.82 8.03
C ALA A 100 2.39 1.82 7.29
N PHE A 101 2.84 2.97 6.77
CA PHE A 101 4.16 3.10 6.12
C PHE A 101 5.31 2.82 7.08
N LEU A 102 5.24 3.33 8.32
CA LEU A 102 6.24 3.06 9.35
C LEU A 102 6.28 1.56 9.70
N GLY A 103 5.13 0.96 9.99
CA GLY A 103 5.05 -0.45 10.33
C GLY A 103 5.49 -1.37 9.19
N ALA A 104 5.09 -1.06 7.96
CA ALA A 104 5.53 -1.77 6.76
C ALA A 104 7.05 -1.67 6.56
N GLY A 105 7.61 -0.46 6.71
CA GLY A 105 9.05 -0.23 6.59
C GLY A 105 9.85 -0.98 7.65
N LEU A 106 9.43 -0.90 8.91
CA LEU A 106 10.09 -1.60 10.02
C LEU A 106 10.03 -3.13 9.84
N ALA A 107 8.87 -3.67 9.43
CA ALA A 107 8.74 -5.09 9.13
C ALA A 107 9.65 -5.52 7.96
N GLY A 108 9.71 -4.72 6.89
CA GLY A 108 10.60 -4.97 5.77
C GLY A 108 12.07 -5.00 6.16
N ILE A 109 12.51 -4.03 6.97
CA ILE A 109 13.88 -3.98 7.53
C ILE A 109 14.14 -5.21 8.41
N ALA A 110 13.22 -5.55 9.30
CA ALA A 110 13.36 -6.70 10.19
C ALA A 110 13.51 -8.01 9.41
N VAL A 111 12.66 -8.23 8.37
CA VAL A 111 12.77 -9.42 7.53
C VAL A 111 14.09 -9.46 6.76
N PHE A 112 14.54 -8.32 6.25
CA PHE A 112 15.82 -8.24 5.55
C PHE A 112 16.99 -8.61 6.48
N LEU A 113 17.02 -8.06 7.70
CA LEU A 113 18.05 -8.39 8.69
C LEU A 113 18.00 -9.85 9.14
N LEU A 114 16.80 -10.40 9.38
CA LEU A 114 16.62 -11.79 9.74
C LEU A 114 17.01 -12.74 8.61
N GLY A 115 16.69 -12.38 7.37
CA GLY A 115 17.02 -13.16 6.18
C GLY A 115 18.52 -13.22 5.87
N GLN A 116 19.30 -12.20 6.31
CA GLN A 116 20.76 -12.12 6.12
C GLN A 116 21.58 -12.67 7.29
N ALA A 117 20.94 -13.00 8.40
CA ALA A 117 21.58 -13.24 9.70
C ALA A 117 22.53 -14.45 9.75
N ARG A 118 23.31 -14.79 8.77
CA ARG A 118 24.43 -15.78 8.87
C ARG A 118 25.20 -16.02 7.57
N GLU A 119 24.93 -15.31 6.47
CA GLU A 119 25.63 -15.56 5.18
C GLU A 119 25.88 -14.25 4.40
N THR A 120 26.94 -14.25 3.62
CA THR A 120 27.21 -13.25 2.60
C THR A 120 26.31 -13.51 1.38
N GLY A 121 25.18 -12.79 1.29
CA GLY A 121 24.26 -12.86 0.16
C GLY A 121 22.78 -13.01 0.55
N THR A 122 21.88 -12.56 -0.31
CA THR A 122 20.43 -12.69 -0.13
C THR A 122 19.95 -14.06 -0.58
N ASN A 123 19.48 -14.88 0.35
CA ASN A 123 18.82 -16.14 0.03
C ASN A 123 17.29 -15.92 0.02
N PRO A 124 16.60 -16.02 -1.15
CA PRO A 124 15.18 -15.78 -1.25
C PRO A 124 14.32 -16.65 -0.33
N VAL A 125 14.71 -17.91 -0.13
CA VAL A 125 13.98 -18.84 0.74
C VAL A 125 14.01 -18.38 2.19
N ARG A 126 15.16 -17.90 2.66
CA ARG A 126 15.29 -17.35 4.03
C ARG A 126 14.48 -16.09 4.23
N LEU A 127 14.46 -15.19 3.23
CA LEU A 127 13.62 -14.00 3.28
C LEU A 127 12.13 -14.35 3.41
N VAL A 128 11.67 -15.32 2.63
CA VAL A 128 10.27 -15.77 2.69
C VAL A 128 9.96 -16.42 4.04
N LEU A 129 10.85 -17.30 4.56
CA LEU A 129 10.66 -17.93 5.87
C LEU A 129 10.68 -16.91 7.02
N ALA A 130 11.62 -15.96 6.99
CA ALA A 130 11.67 -14.85 7.95
C ALA A 130 10.42 -14.01 7.88
N GLY A 131 9.94 -13.69 6.67
CA GLY A 131 8.70 -12.95 6.45
C GLY A 131 7.47 -13.69 6.97
N ALA A 132 7.36 -14.99 6.69
CA ALA A 132 6.26 -15.80 7.19
C ALA A 132 6.24 -15.87 8.73
N GLY A 133 7.40 -16.13 9.35
CA GLY A 133 7.52 -16.16 10.81
C GLY A 133 7.18 -14.81 11.44
N LEU A 134 7.72 -13.73 10.89
CA LEU A 134 7.41 -12.37 11.36
C LEU A 134 5.93 -12.03 11.19
N SER A 135 5.32 -12.42 10.05
CA SER A 135 3.88 -12.19 9.81
C SER A 135 3.01 -12.82 10.87
N VAL A 136 3.28 -14.09 11.22
CA VAL A 136 2.52 -14.81 12.27
C VAL A 136 2.68 -14.11 13.62
N MET A 137 3.90 -13.73 13.98
CA MET A 137 4.17 -13.02 15.23
C MET A 137 3.44 -11.67 15.30
N LEU A 138 3.54 -10.85 14.26
CA LEU A 138 2.89 -9.54 14.19
C LEU A 138 1.35 -9.66 14.15
N ALA A 139 0.83 -10.64 13.43
CA ALA A 139 -0.61 -10.92 13.41
C ALA A 139 -1.13 -11.38 14.78
N SER A 140 -0.36 -12.19 15.50
CA SER A 140 -0.71 -12.60 16.87
C SER A 140 -0.73 -11.42 17.83
N LEU A 141 0.25 -10.51 17.76
CA LEU A 141 0.27 -9.27 18.55
C LEU A 141 -0.92 -8.38 18.20
N THR A 142 -1.24 -8.23 16.91
CA THR A 142 -2.45 -7.52 16.47
C THR A 142 -3.70 -8.13 17.07
N GLY A 143 -3.82 -9.47 17.04
CA GLY A 143 -4.95 -10.20 17.63
C GLY A 143 -5.09 -9.98 19.13
N ILE A 144 -3.98 -9.98 19.89
CA ILE A 144 -3.98 -9.70 21.32
C ILE A 144 -4.52 -8.28 21.60
N ILE A 145 -4.07 -7.30 20.84
CA ILE A 145 -4.55 -5.92 21.00
C ILE A 145 -6.04 -5.84 20.68
N VAL A 146 -6.47 -6.41 19.54
CA VAL A 146 -7.87 -6.43 19.11
C VAL A 146 -8.79 -7.05 20.16
N LEU A 147 -8.38 -8.17 20.78
CA LEU A 147 -9.19 -8.87 21.78
C LEU A 147 -9.32 -8.09 23.11
N ASN A 148 -8.37 -7.23 23.42
CA ASN A 148 -8.35 -6.44 24.66
C ASN A 148 -8.73 -4.96 24.45
N ALA A 149 -8.94 -4.54 23.21
CA ALA A 149 -9.27 -3.17 22.87
C ALA A 149 -10.76 -2.87 23.06
N PRO A 150 -11.12 -1.60 23.36
CA PRO A 150 -12.50 -1.15 23.29
C PRO A 150 -13.14 -1.38 21.92
N PRO A 151 -14.47 -1.59 21.84
CA PRO A 151 -15.17 -1.85 20.57
C PRO A 151 -14.91 -0.77 19.50
N GLU A 152 -14.76 0.48 19.91
CA GLU A 152 -14.51 1.62 19.02
C GLU A 152 -13.16 1.49 18.30
N VAL A 153 -12.12 1.02 19.01
CA VAL A 153 -10.80 0.76 18.45
C VAL A 153 -10.85 -0.37 17.44
N PHE A 154 -11.55 -1.44 17.79
CA PHE A 154 -11.76 -2.58 16.88
C PHE A 154 -12.50 -2.15 15.61
N ASP A 155 -13.57 -1.36 15.73
CA ASP A 155 -14.35 -0.91 14.58
C ASP A 155 -13.53 0.00 13.65
N ARG A 156 -12.76 0.93 14.19
CA ARG A 156 -11.84 1.78 13.39
C ARG A 156 -10.81 0.94 12.64
N PHE A 157 -10.17 0.00 13.34
CA PHE A 157 -9.20 -0.91 12.74
C PHE A 157 -9.82 -1.77 11.65
N ARG A 158 -10.98 -2.36 11.90
CA ARG A 158 -11.71 -3.17 10.93
C ARG A 158 -12.07 -2.39 9.67
N HIS A 159 -12.54 -1.15 9.81
CA HIS A 159 -12.85 -0.28 8.67
C HIS A 159 -11.60 0.04 7.84
N TRP A 160 -10.48 0.32 8.50
CA TRP A 160 -9.22 0.52 7.82
C TRP A 160 -8.74 -0.76 7.12
N ALA A 161 -8.77 -1.92 7.80
CA ALA A 161 -8.32 -3.20 7.27
C ALA A 161 -9.15 -3.71 6.08
N ALA A 162 -10.46 -3.40 6.05
CA ALA A 162 -11.31 -3.70 4.91
C ALA A 162 -10.89 -2.95 3.64
N GLY A 163 -10.21 -1.83 3.79
CA GLY A 163 -9.79 -0.96 2.69
C GLY A 163 -10.96 -0.22 2.05
N SER A 164 -10.75 1.04 1.71
CA SER A 164 -11.74 1.82 0.98
C SER A 164 -11.08 2.99 0.25
N LEU A 165 -11.54 3.23 -0.96
CA LEU A 165 -11.24 4.46 -1.70
C LEU A 165 -12.32 5.53 -1.50
N SER A 166 -13.35 5.26 -0.68
CA SER A 166 -14.36 6.25 -0.33
C SER A 166 -13.75 7.33 0.55
N GLY A 167 -14.03 8.59 0.25
CA GLY A 167 -13.44 9.73 0.97
C GLY A 167 -11.99 10.02 0.60
N SER A 168 -11.43 9.38 -0.43
CA SER A 168 -10.12 9.73 -0.96
C SER A 168 -10.17 11.10 -1.63
N GLY A 169 -9.73 12.13 -0.90
CA GLY A 169 -9.52 13.47 -1.43
C GLY A 169 -8.10 13.67 -1.97
N PHE A 170 -7.82 14.84 -2.54
CA PHE A 170 -6.49 15.23 -3.03
C PHE A 170 -5.41 15.18 -1.94
N ALA A 171 -5.76 15.28 -0.66
CA ALA A 171 -4.82 15.15 0.45
C ALA A 171 -4.07 13.81 0.47
N LEU A 172 -4.71 12.72 -0.01
CA LEU A 172 -4.07 11.41 -0.12
C LEU A 172 -3.06 11.30 -1.27
N LEU A 173 -3.11 12.23 -2.23
CA LEU A 173 -2.14 12.33 -3.32
C LEU A 173 -0.88 13.14 -2.92
N GLY A 174 -0.90 13.80 -1.77
CA GLY A 174 0.22 14.58 -1.25
C GLY A 174 1.42 13.69 -0.91
N TRP A 175 1.82 13.64 0.37
CA TRP A 175 2.99 12.85 0.78
C TRP A 175 2.88 11.33 0.47
N PRO A 176 1.70 10.65 0.56
CA PRO A 176 1.63 9.24 0.18
C PRO A 176 1.86 9.04 -1.31
N GLY A 177 1.31 9.92 -2.15
CA GLY A 177 1.53 9.89 -3.59
C GLY A 177 3.01 10.11 -3.95
N LEU A 178 3.70 11.04 -3.27
CA LEU A 178 5.13 11.26 -3.43
C LEU A 178 5.94 10.03 -3.00
N ALA A 179 5.61 9.40 -1.88
CA ALA A 179 6.28 8.18 -1.40
C ALA A 179 6.13 7.03 -2.41
N ILE A 180 4.92 6.81 -2.94
CA ILE A 180 4.65 5.82 -3.98
C ILE A 180 5.43 6.15 -5.26
N GLY A 181 5.38 7.41 -5.70
CA GLY A 181 6.10 7.87 -6.88
C GLY A 181 7.61 7.65 -6.78
N ALA A 182 8.20 7.97 -5.62
CA ALA A 182 9.61 7.70 -5.35
C ALA A 182 9.94 6.21 -5.37
N GLY A 183 9.07 5.37 -4.77
CA GLY A 183 9.23 3.91 -4.82
C GLY A 183 9.16 3.34 -6.24
N LEU A 184 8.22 3.81 -7.05
CA LEU A 184 8.10 3.44 -8.46
C LEU A 184 9.34 3.88 -9.25
N ALA A 185 9.80 5.11 -9.08
CA ALA A 185 11.00 5.62 -9.74
C ALA A 185 12.25 4.80 -9.37
N ALA A 186 12.41 4.46 -8.08
CA ALA A 186 13.50 3.61 -7.61
C ALA A 186 13.41 2.19 -8.22
N ALA A 187 12.22 1.60 -8.29
CA ALA A 187 12.02 0.29 -8.90
C ALA A 187 12.39 0.29 -10.39
N PHE A 188 11.98 1.32 -11.14
CA PHE A 188 12.36 1.47 -12.55
C PHE A 188 13.87 1.72 -12.74
N ALA A 189 14.49 2.55 -11.90
CA ALA A 189 15.93 2.78 -11.94
C ALA A 189 16.74 1.50 -11.67
N LEU A 190 16.22 0.60 -10.86
CA LEU A 190 16.84 -0.68 -10.53
C LEU A 190 16.40 -1.83 -11.44
N ALA A 191 15.50 -1.60 -12.40
CA ALA A 191 14.89 -2.66 -13.21
C ALA A 191 15.92 -3.55 -13.93
N ALA A 192 16.98 -2.96 -14.50
CA ALA A 192 18.03 -3.72 -15.17
C ALA A 192 18.75 -4.70 -14.22
N ARG A 193 19.05 -4.26 -12.98
CA ARG A 193 19.68 -5.10 -11.95
C ARG A 193 18.73 -6.19 -11.46
N LEU A 194 17.46 -5.89 -11.32
CA LEU A 194 16.42 -6.83 -10.90
C LEU A 194 16.17 -7.91 -11.96
N ASN A 195 16.21 -7.53 -13.24
CA ASN A 195 16.11 -8.49 -14.34
C ASN A 195 17.32 -9.44 -14.36
N ALA A 196 18.53 -8.93 -14.12
CA ALA A 196 19.72 -9.77 -14.02
C ALA A 196 19.63 -10.77 -12.85
N LEU A 197 19.09 -10.34 -11.68
CA LEU A 197 18.85 -11.24 -10.55
C LEU A 197 17.79 -12.32 -10.84
N ALA A 198 16.75 -11.98 -11.62
CA ALA A 198 15.72 -12.93 -12.03
C ALA A 198 16.28 -14.04 -12.94
N LEU A 199 17.26 -13.72 -13.80
CA LEU A 199 17.91 -14.66 -14.71
C LEU A 199 18.92 -15.61 -14.03
N GLY A 200 19.37 -15.33 -12.81
CA GLY A 200 20.26 -16.19 -12.02
C GLY A 200 21.58 -15.53 -11.62
N GLN A 201 22.20 -16.05 -10.56
CA GLN A 201 23.45 -15.48 -10.01
C GLN A 201 24.67 -15.62 -10.92
N GLU A 202 24.66 -16.54 -11.90
CA GLU A 202 25.80 -16.73 -12.82
C GLU A 202 25.88 -15.66 -13.91
N ILE A 203 24.75 -15.03 -14.25
CA ILE A 203 24.68 -14.01 -15.30
C ILE A 203 24.69 -12.59 -14.70
N GLY A 204 24.44 -12.46 -13.41
CA GLY A 204 24.33 -11.18 -12.70
C GLY A 204 25.65 -10.68 -12.05
N ARG A 205 26.79 -11.34 -12.34
CA ARG A 205 28.15 -10.88 -12.01
C ARG A 205 28.80 -10.26 -13.26
#